data_8e38a0ba7dd4cf04d45f8eabd289edca
#
_entry.id   8e38a0ba7dd4cf04d45f8eabd289edca
#
_cell.length_a   1.000
_cell.length_b   1.000
_cell.length_c   1.000
_cell.angle_alpha   90.00
_cell.angle_beta   90.00
_cell.angle_gamma   90.00
#
_symmetry.space_group_name_H-M   'P 1'
#
loop_
_entity.id
_entity.type
_entity.pdbx_description
1 polymer ?
#
loop_
_entity_poly.entity_id
_entity_poly.type
_entity_poly.pdbx_seq_one_letter_code
_entity_poly.pdbx_strand_id
1 'polypeptide(L)'
;VIASLDHSGGQGTSAYHQQPLWAPSRVPEVNSREVPKWMEQADVDEVIEGFVNAARIAISSGCDGAEINAGQHSLVRQFLSGLTNHRDDAWGQDKTLFARTIIEKVREAIGDAVIGLRLSCDELAPWAGITPDMAVELAPQLAACGLDYLVVVRGSIFSVEKTRPDFHEPEGFNTDITQRVQEVLNIPVFLQGSIVQPHMAMSAVEQGVCAGVEMTRAQIADPDLVNKMLADDVAKIRPCIRCNQTCQVRDARNPIVTCVVEPTSGHESTDPNWYTQVASKKVAVVGAGPAGLEAAYTAARRGHLVEVYEQRNAAGGVAAFAGPGGTFVHWLYEQCVALGVRFHFGVSVDETTNLGADVVLQCTGSRPGVP
;
A
#
# COMPACT_ATOMS: atom_id res chain seq x y z
N VAL A 1 4.47 17.72 3.50
CA VAL A 1 4.04 16.49 4.23
C VAL A 1 2.60 16.67 4.71
N ILE A 2 1.73 15.68 4.45
CA ILE A 2 0.32 15.67 4.88
C ILE A 2 0.16 14.62 5.99
N ALA A 3 -0.41 15.02 7.12
CA ALA A 3 -0.70 14.11 8.23
C ALA A 3 -2.05 13.41 7.99
N SER A 4 -2.09 12.08 8.00
CA SER A 4 -3.34 11.33 7.93
C SER A 4 -3.97 11.22 9.31
N LEU A 5 -5.22 11.68 9.43
CA LEU A 5 -6.00 11.68 10.68
C LEU A 5 -7.09 10.60 10.60
N ASP A 6 -7.12 9.72 11.58
CA ASP A 6 -8.06 8.61 11.61
C ASP A 6 -8.59 8.32 13.02
N HIS A 7 -9.78 7.74 13.07
CA HIS A 7 -10.37 7.10 14.23
C HIS A 7 -11.05 5.82 13.77
N SER A 8 -10.63 4.67 14.26
CA SER A 8 -11.11 3.36 13.78
C SER A 8 -12.57 3.05 14.20
N GLY A 9 -13.10 3.80 15.16
CA GLY A 9 -14.49 3.62 15.58
C GLY A 9 -14.80 2.21 16.08
N GLY A 10 -15.94 1.69 15.69
CA GLY A 10 -16.37 0.32 15.98
C GLY A 10 -15.58 -0.77 15.28
N GLN A 11 -14.62 -0.42 14.42
CA GLN A 11 -13.76 -1.36 13.70
C GLN A 11 -12.33 -1.41 14.27
N GLY A 12 -12.11 -0.86 15.45
CA GLY A 12 -10.91 -1.01 16.24
C GLY A 12 -10.92 -2.28 17.10
N THR A 13 -10.08 -2.29 18.13
CA THR A 13 -10.06 -3.34 19.16
C THR A 13 -9.89 -2.73 20.54
N SER A 14 -10.67 -3.22 21.50
CA SER A 14 -10.55 -2.82 22.92
C SER A 14 -9.40 -3.54 23.64
N ALA A 15 -8.75 -4.52 23.01
CA ALA A 15 -7.78 -5.41 23.63
C ALA A 15 -6.58 -4.68 24.27
N TYR A 16 -6.23 -3.50 23.77
CA TYR A 16 -5.04 -2.76 24.24
C TYR A 16 -5.35 -1.63 25.21
N HIS A 17 -6.41 -0.85 24.94
CA HIS A 17 -6.77 0.31 25.76
C HIS A 17 -7.87 0.01 26.80
N GLN A 18 -8.53 -1.15 26.68
CA GLN A 18 -9.58 -1.62 27.61
C GLN A 18 -10.76 -0.66 27.77
N GLN A 19 -11.01 0.17 26.76
CA GLN A 19 -12.16 1.07 26.69
C GLN A 19 -13.12 0.56 25.60
N PRO A 20 -14.44 0.80 25.73
CA PRO A 20 -15.39 0.41 24.71
C PRO A 20 -15.08 1.10 23.37
N LEU A 21 -15.24 0.35 22.27
CA LEU A 21 -15.22 0.95 20.95
C LEU A 21 -16.40 1.89 20.79
N TRP A 22 -16.23 2.96 20.03
CA TRP A 22 -17.28 3.94 19.71
C TRP A 22 -17.73 3.80 18.27
N ALA A 23 -19.04 3.80 18.02
CA ALA A 23 -19.58 3.72 16.67
C ALA A 23 -20.92 4.43 16.56
N PRO A 24 -21.37 4.79 15.34
CA PRO A 24 -22.70 5.35 15.15
C PRO A 24 -23.80 4.39 15.59
N SER A 25 -23.61 3.09 15.48
CA SER A 25 -24.57 2.07 15.90
C SER A 25 -23.85 0.81 16.44
N ARG A 26 -24.59 -0.06 17.14
CA ARG A 26 -24.07 -1.29 17.76
C ARG A 26 -23.88 -2.42 16.74
N VAL A 27 -23.17 -2.15 15.65
CA VAL A 27 -22.80 -3.17 14.67
C VAL A 27 -21.52 -3.85 15.15
N PRO A 28 -21.52 -5.18 15.41
CA PRO A 28 -20.34 -5.88 15.90
C PRO A 28 -19.15 -5.76 14.94
N GLU A 29 -17.94 -5.61 15.51
CA GLU A 29 -16.71 -5.69 14.74
C GLU A 29 -16.58 -7.08 14.08
N VAL A 30 -16.06 -7.13 12.85
CA VAL A 30 -16.13 -8.34 12.00
C VAL A 30 -15.27 -9.49 12.54
N ASN A 31 -14.10 -9.19 13.09
CA ASN A 31 -13.13 -10.19 13.53
C ASN A 31 -13.29 -10.55 15.01
N SER A 32 -13.28 -9.55 15.88
CA SER A 32 -13.36 -9.73 17.33
C SER A 32 -14.78 -10.00 17.83
N ARG A 33 -15.80 -9.60 17.06
CA ARG A 33 -17.22 -9.61 17.45
C ARG A 33 -17.52 -8.68 18.62
N GLU A 34 -16.63 -7.75 18.93
CA GLU A 34 -16.88 -6.70 19.92
C GLU A 34 -18.04 -5.83 19.49
N VAL A 35 -18.98 -5.58 20.41
CA VAL A 35 -20.10 -4.69 20.16
C VAL A 35 -19.73 -3.29 20.66
N PRO A 36 -19.63 -2.28 19.79
CA PRO A 36 -19.25 -0.95 20.19
C PRO A 36 -20.34 -0.27 21.03
N LYS A 37 -19.93 0.70 21.86
CA LYS A 37 -20.83 1.66 22.46
C LYS A 37 -21.45 2.50 21.34
N TRP A 38 -22.77 2.66 21.36
CA TRP A 38 -23.45 3.67 20.57
C TRP A 38 -23.05 5.08 21.07
N MET A 39 -22.57 5.93 20.16
CA MET A 39 -22.09 7.25 20.50
C MET A 39 -23.23 8.18 20.86
N GLU A 40 -23.17 8.76 22.05
CA GLU A 40 -24.01 9.86 22.49
C GLU A 40 -23.48 11.21 21.92
N GLN A 41 -24.23 12.29 22.05
CA GLN A 41 -23.81 13.59 21.52
C GLN A 41 -22.42 14.02 22.05
N ALA A 42 -22.16 13.81 23.35
CA ALA A 42 -20.87 14.14 23.95
C ALA A 42 -19.71 13.38 23.36
N ASP A 43 -19.89 12.07 23.01
CA ASP A 43 -18.85 11.26 22.35
C ASP A 43 -18.61 11.77 20.92
N VAL A 44 -19.66 12.18 20.21
CA VAL A 44 -19.56 12.77 18.88
C VAL A 44 -18.77 14.08 18.91
N ASP A 45 -19.10 14.96 19.87
CA ASP A 45 -18.40 16.24 20.04
C ASP A 45 -16.94 16.05 20.41
N GLU A 46 -16.63 15.07 21.27
CA GLU A 46 -15.25 14.72 21.65
C GLU A 46 -14.42 14.25 20.46
N VAL A 47 -14.99 13.40 19.61
CA VAL A 47 -14.28 12.93 18.41
C VAL A 47 -14.05 14.06 17.41
N ILE A 48 -15.04 14.93 17.18
CA ILE A 48 -14.89 16.09 16.30
C ILE A 48 -13.76 17.00 16.80
N GLU A 49 -13.75 17.31 18.10
CA GLU A 49 -12.67 18.12 18.69
C GLU A 49 -11.32 17.41 18.64
N GLY A 50 -11.30 16.06 18.73
CA GLY A 50 -10.13 15.23 18.54
C GLY A 50 -9.49 15.41 17.15
N PHE A 51 -10.28 15.41 16.08
CA PHE A 51 -9.81 15.69 14.72
C PHE A 51 -9.26 17.12 14.60
N VAL A 52 -9.93 18.11 15.16
CA VAL A 52 -9.50 19.52 15.16
C VAL A 52 -8.14 19.66 15.87
N ASN A 53 -7.99 19.07 17.05
CA ASN A 53 -6.75 19.13 17.81
C ASN A 53 -5.61 18.39 17.14
N ALA A 54 -5.87 17.21 16.54
CA ALA A 54 -4.87 16.47 15.78
C ALA A 54 -4.39 17.25 14.54
N ALA A 55 -5.30 17.94 13.84
CA ALA A 55 -4.93 18.81 12.73
C ALA A 55 -4.06 20.00 13.18
N ARG A 56 -4.41 20.68 14.27
CA ARG A 56 -3.58 21.76 14.84
C ARG A 56 -2.18 21.26 15.22
N ILE A 57 -2.09 20.09 15.86
CA ILE A 57 -0.80 19.48 16.22
C ILE A 57 0.03 19.17 14.97
N ALA A 58 -0.59 18.60 13.93
CA ALA A 58 0.10 18.32 12.67
C ALA A 58 0.73 19.59 12.06
N ILE A 59 -0.05 20.66 11.94
CA ILE A 59 0.44 21.93 11.38
C ILE A 59 1.53 22.54 12.26
N SER A 60 1.32 22.58 13.59
CA SER A 60 2.34 23.11 14.53
C SER A 60 3.63 22.30 14.55
N SER A 61 3.58 21.04 14.12
CA SER A 61 4.74 20.14 13.98
C SER A 61 5.43 20.25 12.62
N GLY A 62 4.96 21.13 11.71
CA GLY A 62 5.58 21.39 10.41
C GLY A 62 5.00 20.59 9.25
N CYS A 63 3.83 19.94 9.41
CA CYS A 63 3.11 19.38 8.28
C CYS A 63 2.47 20.50 7.44
N ASP A 64 2.39 20.28 6.11
CA ASP A 64 1.76 21.21 5.16
C ASP A 64 0.23 21.11 5.18
N GLY A 65 -0.32 20.06 5.76
CA GLY A 65 -1.75 19.82 5.81
C GLY A 65 -2.15 18.56 6.56
N ALA A 66 -3.45 18.28 6.52
CA ALA A 66 -4.06 17.10 7.12
C ALA A 66 -4.97 16.38 6.10
N GLU A 67 -4.99 15.05 6.11
CA GLU A 67 -5.92 14.22 5.37
C GLU A 67 -6.87 13.53 6.35
N ILE A 68 -8.17 13.78 6.22
CA ILE A 68 -9.21 13.11 7.02
C ILE A 68 -9.47 11.75 6.37
N ASN A 69 -9.35 10.68 7.15
CA ASN A 69 -9.67 9.34 6.67
C ASN A 69 -11.17 9.06 6.80
N ALA A 70 -11.86 8.92 5.66
CA ALA A 70 -13.20 8.36 5.52
C ALA A 70 -13.15 7.08 4.66
N GLY A 71 -12.02 6.38 4.69
CA GLY A 71 -11.77 5.11 3.99
C GLY A 71 -12.19 3.90 4.82
N GLN A 72 -11.50 2.81 4.59
CA GLN A 72 -11.86 1.43 4.91
C GLN A 72 -12.26 1.15 6.36
N HIS A 73 -11.49 1.63 7.34
CA HIS A 73 -11.70 1.34 8.78
C HIS A 73 -12.15 2.56 9.59
N SER A 74 -12.42 3.66 8.92
CA SER A 74 -12.65 4.96 9.55
C SER A 74 -14.04 5.08 10.17
N LEU A 75 -14.10 5.73 11.35
CA LEU A 75 -15.35 6.14 11.98
C LEU A 75 -16.13 7.11 11.07
N VAL A 76 -15.45 7.99 10.34
CA VAL A 76 -16.11 8.93 9.41
C VAL A 76 -16.87 8.16 8.34
N ARG A 77 -16.27 7.11 7.74
CA ARG A 77 -16.99 6.22 6.82
C ARG A 77 -18.16 5.51 7.51
N GLN A 78 -17.98 5.08 8.76
CA GLN A 78 -19.07 4.40 9.50
C GLN A 78 -20.30 5.26 9.67
N PHE A 79 -20.14 6.58 9.78
CA PHE A 79 -21.28 7.52 9.79
C PHE A 79 -21.92 7.69 8.40
N LEU A 80 -21.13 7.66 7.33
CA LEU A 80 -21.62 7.77 5.95
C LEU A 80 -22.37 6.52 5.47
N SER A 81 -22.01 5.35 5.99
CA SER A 81 -22.47 4.05 5.48
C SER A 81 -23.75 3.55 6.14
N GLY A 82 -24.71 3.10 5.35
CA GLY A 82 -25.89 2.40 5.87
C GLY A 82 -25.60 1.01 6.44
N LEU A 83 -24.42 0.42 6.19
CA LEU A 83 -24.00 -0.82 6.86
C LEU A 83 -23.76 -0.63 8.36
N THR A 84 -23.41 0.57 8.79
CA THR A 84 -22.93 0.85 10.14
C THR A 84 -23.66 2.00 10.84
N ASN A 85 -24.36 2.86 10.11
CA ASN A 85 -25.14 3.97 10.67
C ASN A 85 -26.65 3.71 10.56
N HIS A 86 -27.23 3.21 11.66
CA HIS A 86 -28.65 2.91 11.81
C HIS A 86 -29.33 3.87 12.79
N ARG A 87 -28.78 5.10 12.94
CA ARG A 87 -29.31 6.12 13.85
C ARG A 87 -30.60 6.73 13.29
N ASP A 88 -31.44 7.17 14.20
CA ASP A 88 -32.71 7.88 13.91
C ASP A 88 -32.67 9.39 14.25
N ASP A 89 -31.54 9.84 14.82
CA ASP A 89 -31.27 11.25 15.09
C ASP A 89 -30.68 12.00 13.88
N ALA A 90 -30.27 13.24 14.06
CA ALA A 90 -29.70 14.07 12.99
C ALA A 90 -28.51 13.42 12.31
N TRP A 91 -27.65 12.70 13.05
CA TRP A 91 -26.47 12.00 12.54
C TRP A 91 -26.80 10.77 11.68
N GLY A 92 -28.02 10.25 11.79
CA GLY A 92 -28.51 9.14 10.96
C GLY A 92 -29.41 9.60 9.83
N GLN A 93 -30.16 10.68 10.02
CA GLN A 93 -31.03 11.29 9.01
C GLN A 93 -30.20 11.96 7.90
N ASP A 94 -29.13 12.68 8.26
CA ASP A 94 -28.13 13.20 7.35
C ASP A 94 -26.79 12.49 7.61
N LYS A 95 -26.50 11.43 6.85
CA LYS A 95 -25.27 10.65 7.00
C LYS A 95 -24.01 11.43 6.67
N THR A 96 -24.12 12.55 5.95
CA THR A 96 -22.98 13.41 5.62
C THR A 96 -22.62 14.38 6.74
N LEU A 97 -23.53 14.62 7.68
CA LEU A 97 -23.40 15.64 8.71
C LEU A 97 -22.10 15.51 9.52
N PHE A 98 -21.73 14.29 9.93
CA PHE A 98 -20.53 14.06 10.72
C PHE A 98 -19.25 14.40 9.93
N ALA A 99 -19.14 13.92 8.69
CA ALA A 99 -17.99 14.20 7.83
C ALA A 99 -17.87 15.69 7.51
N ARG A 100 -18.99 16.34 7.14
CA ARG A 100 -19.02 17.79 6.86
C ARG A 100 -18.60 18.59 8.08
N THR A 101 -19.15 18.29 9.25
CA THR A 101 -18.80 19.00 10.50
C THR A 101 -17.31 18.89 10.82
N ILE A 102 -16.69 17.71 10.65
CA ILE A 102 -15.25 17.56 10.87
C ILE A 102 -14.47 18.41 9.87
N ILE A 103 -14.79 18.33 8.56
CA ILE A 103 -14.08 19.08 7.52
C ILE A 103 -14.16 20.59 7.80
N GLU A 104 -15.35 21.12 8.05
CA GLU A 104 -15.58 22.55 8.33
C GLU A 104 -14.80 23.01 9.57
N LYS A 105 -14.88 22.26 10.68
CA LYS A 105 -14.15 22.62 11.91
C LYS A 105 -12.64 22.50 11.79
N VAL A 106 -12.14 21.51 11.04
CA VAL A 106 -10.71 21.39 10.73
C VAL A 106 -10.28 22.57 9.86
N ARG A 107 -11.07 22.97 8.85
CA ARG A 107 -10.78 24.15 7.99
C ARG A 107 -10.72 25.44 8.83
N GLU A 108 -11.68 25.64 9.73
CA GLU A 108 -11.66 26.78 10.68
C GLU A 108 -10.38 26.79 11.54
N ALA A 109 -9.91 25.60 11.94
CA ALA A 109 -8.81 25.45 12.88
C ALA A 109 -7.41 25.63 12.26
N ILE A 110 -7.21 25.21 10.99
CA ILE A 110 -5.89 25.24 10.33
C ILE A 110 -5.80 26.24 9.16
N GLY A 111 -6.88 27.00 8.90
CA GLY A 111 -6.89 28.09 7.91
C GLY A 111 -6.56 27.62 6.50
N ASP A 112 -5.54 28.20 5.87
CA ASP A 112 -5.16 27.94 4.47
C ASP A 112 -4.27 26.68 4.28
N ALA A 113 -3.99 25.92 5.34
CA ALA A 113 -3.25 24.67 5.23
C ALA A 113 -4.06 23.62 4.45
N VAL A 114 -3.38 22.69 3.79
CA VAL A 114 -4.01 21.70 2.90
C VAL A 114 -4.92 20.74 3.69
N ILE A 115 -6.16 20.53 3.22
CA ILE A 115 -7.07 19.50 3.75
C ILE A 115 -7.46 18.54 2.65
N GLY A 116 -7.11 17.27 2.83
CA GLY A 116 -7.55 16.16 1.99
C GLY A 116 -8.63 15.32 2.65
N LEU A 117 -9.38 14.60 1.83
CA LEU A 117 -10.30 13.54 2.26
C LEU A 117 -9.99 12.25 1.52
N ARG A 118 -9.75 11.17 2.27
CA ARG A 118 -9.70 9.81 1.72
C ARG A 118 -11.09 9.21 1.85
N LEU A 119 -11.79 8.97 0.74
CA LEU A 119 -13.19 8.53 0.73
C LEU A 119 -13.33 7.12 0.17
N SER A 120 -14.01 6.24 0.94
CA SER A 120 -14.49 4.96 0.38
C SER A 120 -15.66 5.23 -0.55
N CYS A 121 -15.41 5.09 -1.84
CA CYS A 121 -16.37 5.39 -2.90
C CYS A 121 -17.20 4.17 -3.34
N ASP A 122 -16.88 2.99 -2.83
CA ASP A 122 -17.63 1.76 -3.07
C ASP A 122 -17.33 0.75 -1.97
N GLU A 123 -18.29 0.40 -1.16
CA GLU A 123 -18.12 -0.63 -0.13
C GLU A 123 -18.36 -2.05 -0.63
N LEU A 124 -18.68 -2.21 -1.93
CA LEU A 124 -19.02 -3.50 -2.56
C LEU A 124 -20.20 -4.22 -1.86
N ALA A 125 -21.09 -3.44 -1.27
CA ALA A 125 -22.27 -3.87 -0.55
C ALA A 125 -23.48 -3.01 -0.94
N PRO A 126 -23.98 -3.12 -2.18
CA PRO A 126 -24.96 -2.19 -2.75
C PRO A 126 -26.31 -2.18 -2.04
N TRP A 127 -26.59 -3.17 -1.18
CA TRP A 127 -27.84 -3.24 -0.42
C TRP A 127 -27.93 -2.29 0.77
N ALA A 128 -26.79 -1.73 1.25
CA ALA A 128 -26.76 -0.78 2.37
C ALA A 128 -25.47 0.06 2.45
N GLY A 129 -24.40 -0.34 1.79
CA GLY A 129 -23.12 0.37 1.77
C GLY A 129 -23.09 1.55 0.81
N ILE A 130 -22.02 2.33 0.86
CA ILE A 130 -21.74 3.37 -0.12
C ILE A 130 -21.53 2.72 -1.49
N THR A 131 -22.23 3.20 -2.50
CA THR A 131 -22.10 2.77 -3.89
C THR A 131 -21.36 3.82 -4.71
N PRO A 132 -20.85 3.47 -5.92
CA PRO A 132 -20.25 4.45 -6.82
C PRO A 132 -21.16 5.64 -7.16
N ASP A 133 -22.45 5.41 -7.33
CA ASP A 133 -23.42 6.48 -7.62
C ASP A 133 -23.56 7.42 -6.42
N MET A 134 -23.70 6.86 -5.23
CA MET A 134 -23.72 7.66 -3.98
C MET A 134 -22.44 8.45 -3.79
N ALA A 135 -21.27 7.87 -4.09
CA ALA A 135 -19.99 8.56 -3.95
C ALA A 135 -19.89 9.78 -4.88
N VAL A 136 -20.37 9.67 -6.12
CA VAL A 136 -20.46 10.79 -7.08
C VAL A 136 -21.37 11.91 -6.57
N GLU A 137 -22.45 11.59 -5.85
CA GLU A 137 -23.35 12.56 -5.23
C GLU A 137 -22.77 13.19 -3.94
N LEU A 138 -22.04 12.40 -3.14
CA LEU A 138 -21.45 12.82 -1.87
C LEU A 138 -20.21 13.70 -2.06
N ALA A 139 -19.36 13.38 -3.02
CA ALA A 139 -18.08 14.02 -3.19
C ALA A 139 -18.16 15.55 -3.36
N PRO A 140 -19.06 16.13 -4.18
CA PRO A 140 -19.24 17.59 -4.27
C PRO A 140 -19.72 18.23 -2.95
N GLN A 141 -20.58 17.57 -2.20
CA GLN A 141 -21.09 18.07 -0.92
C GLN A 141 -19.96 18.17 0.11
N LEU A 142 -19.09 17.14 0.18
CA LEU A 142 -17.94 17.13 1.08
C LEU A 142 -16.86 18.11 0.64
N ALA A 143 -16.62 18.22 -0.67
CA ALA A 143 -15.65 19.17 -1.23
C ALA A 143 -16.02 20.62 -0.91
N ALA A 144 -17.32 20.96 -0.96
CA ALA A 144 -17.82 22.30 -0.65
C ALA A 144 -17.57 22.75 0.80
N CYS A 145 -17.26 21.82 1.72
CA CYS A 145 -16.91 22.10 3.11
C CYS A 145 -15.45 22.60 3.27
N GLY A 146 -14.69 22.72 2.18
CA GLY A 146 -13.35 23.29 2.20
C GLY A 146 -12.22 22.27 2.01
N LEU A 147 -12.44 21.22 1.22
CA LEU A 147 -11.38 20.31 0.82
C LEU A 147 -10.51 20.90 -0.31
N ASP A 148 -9.22 20.58 -0.27
CA ASP A 148 -8.27 20.92 -1.34
C ASP A 148 -8.04 19.75 -2.30
N TYR A 149 -8.24 18.50 -1.84
CA TYR A 149 -8.16 17.31 -2.68
C TYR A 149 -8.99 16.14 -2.12
N LEU A 150 -9.22 15.12 -2.96
CA LEU A 150 -9.89 13.89 -2.58
C LEU A 150 -9.09 12.67 -3.07
N VAL A 151 -8.96 11.65 -2.21
CA VAL A 151 -8.39 10.35 -2.57
C VAL A 151 -9.50 9.31 -2.66
N VAL A 152 -9.62 8.66 -3.81
CA VAL A 152 -10.61 7.61 -4.03
C VAL A 152 -10.07 6.27 -3.56
N VAL A 153 -10.79 5.62 -2.64
CA VAL A 153 -10.52 4.23 -2.23
C VAL A 153 -11.79 3.39 -2.36
N ARG A 154 -11.63 2.07 -2.34
CA ARG A 154 -12.72 1.09 -2.45
C ARG A 154 -12.62 0.07 -1.34
N GLY A 155 -13.77 -0.50 -0.96
CA GLY A 155 -13.87 -1.51 0.08
C GLY A 155 -14.08 -0.93 1.49
N SER A 156 -14.39 -1.84 2.39
CA SER A 156 -14.55 -1.58 3.83
C SER A 156 -14.07 -2.80 4.62
N ILE A 157 -14.26 -2.79 5.94
CA ILE A 157 -13.96 -3.97 6.77
C ILE A 157 -14.76 -5.22 6.31
N PHE A 158 -15.92 -5.03 5.70
CA PHE A 158 -16.77 -6.12 5.19
C PHE A 158 -16.28 -6.69 3.85
N SER A 159 -15.32 -6.02 3.21
CA SER A 159 -14.69 -6.40 1.94
C SER A 159 -13.18 -6.09 1.99
N VAL A 160 -12.54 -6.50 3.08
CA VAL A 160 -11.17 -6.10 3.43
C VAL A 160 -10.13 -6.46 2.36
N GLU A 161 -10.32 -7.56 1.64
CA GLU A 161 -9.47 -7.99 0.53
C GLU A 161 -9.49 -6.99 -0.64
N LYS A 162 -10.59 -6.25 -0.82
CA LYS A 162 -10.74 -5.23 -1.87
C LYS A 162 -10.14 -3.87 -1.50
N THR A 163 -9.88 -3.66 -0.21
CA THR A 163 -9.22 -2.44 0.26
C THR A 163 -7.73 -2.41 -0.12
N ARG A 164 -7.15 -3.59 -0.35
CA ARG A 164 -5.76 -3.77 -0.76
C ARG A 164 -5.70 -4.86 -1.84
N PRO A 165 -6.24 -4.60 -3.04
CA PRO A 165 -6.34 -5.60 -4.08
C PRO A 165 -4.95 -6.17 -4.41
N ASP A 166 -4.85 -7.50 -4.37
CA ASP A 166 -3.64 -8.24 -4.69
C ASP A 166 -3.56 -8.58 -6.19
N PHE A 167 -2.74 -9.55 -6.55
CA PHE A 167 -2.56 -9.95 -7.95
C PHE A 167 -3.75 -10.70 -8.56
N HIS A 168 -4.77 -11.08 -7.79
CA HIS A 168 -6.01 -11.66 -8.31
C HIS A 168 -6.98 -10.60 -8.87
N GLU A 169 -6.80 -9.34 -8.45
CA GLU A 169 -7.55 -8.21 -8.98
C GLU A 169 -6.77 -7.50 -10.10
N PRO A 170 -7.45 -6.84 -11.02
CA PRO A 170 -6.75 -6.05 -12.04
C PRO A 170 -5.93 -4.92 -11.42
N GLU A 171 -4.87 -4.54 -12.10
CA GLU A 171 -4.17 -3.29 -11.81
C GLU A 171 -5.09 -2.10 -12.12
N GLY A 172 -4.95 -1.00 -11.37
CA GLY A 172 -5.83 0.14 -11.54
C GLY A 172 -7.27 -0.11 -11.06
N PHE A 173 -7.44 -0.94 -10.04
CA PHE A 173 -8.73 -1.41 -9.52
C PHE A 173 -9.79 -0.32 -9.28
N ASN A 174 -9.37 0.92 -9.01
CA ASN A 174 -10.26 2.05 -8.74
C ASN A 174 -10.33 3.08 -9.87
N THR A 175 -9.77 2.80 -11.05
CA THR A 175 -9.68 3.76 -12.17
C THR A 175 -11.06 4.25 -12.61
N ASP A 176 -12.01 3.35 -12.78
CA ASP A 176 -13.38 3.64 -13.21
C ASP A 176 -14.12 4.61 -12.28
N ILE A 177 -14.08 4.35 -10.99
CA ILE A 177 -14.74 5.21 -10.01
C ILE A 177 -13.99 6.52 -9.78
N THR A 178 -12.66 6.51 -9.87
CA THR A 178 -11.85 7.74 -9.76
C THR A 178 -12.19 8.72 -10.89
N GLN A 179 -12.30 8.24 -12.11
CA GLN A 179 -12.70 9.07 -13.25
C GLN A 179 -14.07 9.71 -13.04
N ARG A 180 -15.07 8.91 -12.62
CA ARG A 180 -16.42 9.41 -12.34
C ARG A 180 -16.46 10.49 -11.25
N VAL A 181 -15.64 10.33 -10.20
CA VAL A 181 -15.54 11.31 -9.11
C VAL A 181 -14.80 12.56 -9.60
N GLN A 182 -13.75 12.42 -10.41
CA GLN A 182 -13.02 13.56 -10.98
C GLN A 182 -13.93 14.42 -11.90
N GLU A 183 -14.83 13.79 -12.67
CA GLU A 183 -15.75 14.49 -13.58
C GLU A 183 -16.73 15.44 -12.87
N VAL A 184 -17.02 15.21 -11.59
CA VAL A 184 -17.96 16.03 -10.80
C VAL A 184 -17.27 16.99 -9.82
N LEU A 185 -15.94 16.94 -9.72
CA LEU A 185 -15.17 17.77 -8.80
C LEU A 185 -14.28 18.77 -9.54
N ASN A 186 -14.15 19.98 -8.96
CA ASN A 186 -13.22 21.01 -9.40
C ASN A 186 -11.90 21.03 -8.61
N ILE A 187 -11.73 20.10 -7.66
CA ILE A 187 -10.50 19.92 -6.90
C ILE A 187 -9.74 18.67 -7.39
N PRO A 188 -8.42 18.58 -7.17
CA PRO A 188 -7.63 17.40 -7.52
C PRO A 188 -8.19 16.12 -6.90
N VAL A 189 -8.31 15.07 -7.71
CA VAL A 189 -8.64 13.72 -7.25
C VAL A 189 -7.45 12.80 -7.46
N PHE A 190 -7.12 12.00 -6.44
CA PHE A 190 -6.02 11.04 -6.48
C PHE A 190 -6.55 9.62 -6.63
N LEU A 191 -5.93 8.87 -7.55
CA LEU A 191 -6.20 7.47 -7.78
C LEU A 191 -5.35 6.60 -6.85
N GLN A 192 -6.02 5.75 -6.06
CA GLN A 192 -5.41 4.67 -5.29
C GLN A 192 -5.98 3.33 -5.79
N GLY A 193 -5.22 2.26 -5.80
CA GLY A 193 -5.74 0.92 -6.13
C GLY A 193 -4.85 0.13 -7.08
N SER A 194 -3.79 -0.47 -6.52
CA SER A 194 -2.87 -1.36 -7.26
C SER A 194 -2.19 -0.72 -8.48
N ILE A 195 -1.91 0.57 -8.43
CA ILE A 195 -1.01 1.23 -9.38
C ILE A 195 0.42 0.91 -8.95
N VAL A 196 1.07 0.01 -9.68
CA VAL A 196 2.43 -0.46 -9.36
C VAL A 196 3.42 -0.27 -10.50
N GLN A 197 2.92 0.05 -11.71
CA GLN A 197 3.73 0.31 -12.87
C GLN A 197 3.77 1.82 -13.19
N PRO A 198 4.96 2.42 -13.42
CA PRO A 198 5.08 3.85 -13.74
C PRO A 198 4.22 4.30 -14.92
N HIS A 199 4.16 3.51 -15.99
CA HIS A 199 3.37 3.85 -17.17
C HIS A 199 1.88 3.97 -16.88
N MET A 200 1.34 3.19 -15.94
CA MET A 200 -0.07 3.30 -15.54
C MET A 200 -0.33 4.62 -14.81
N ALA A 201 0.58 5.02 -13.92
CA ALA A 201 0.48 6.29 -13.22
C ALA A 201 0.49 7.48 -14.21
N MET A 202 1.44 7.47 -15.15
CA MET A 202 1.54 8.49 -16.20
C MET A 202 0.29 8.53 -17.07
N SER A 203 -0.15 7.39 -17.59
CA SER A 203 -1.37 7.27 -18.40
C SER A 203 -2.62 7.78 -17.69
N ALA A 204 -2.80 7.47 -16.42
CA ALA A 204 -3.98 7.92 -15.67
C ALA A 204 -4.04 9.45 -15.54
N VAL A 205 -2.90 10.09 -15.33
CA VAL A 205 -2.79 11.57 -15.28
C VAL A 205 -2.96 12.19 -16.66
N GLU A 206 -2.26 11.68 -17.69
CA GLU A 206 -2.33 12.18 -19.06
C GLU A 206 -3.74 12.10 -19.67
N GLN A 207 -4.49 11.04 -19.33
CA GLN A 207 -5.86 10.85 -19.79
C GLN A 207 -6.90 11.62 -18.96
N GLY A 208 -6.47 12.35 -17.93
CA GLY A 208 -7.36 13.13 -17.06
C GLY A 208 -8.24 12.29 -16.14
N VAL A 209 -7.90 11.04 -15.91
CA VAL A 209 -8.59 10.16 -14.94
C VAL A 209 -8.44 10.70 -13.52
N CYS A 210 -7.27 11.25 -13.20
CA CYS A 210 -6.94 11.79 -11.89
C CYS A 210 -5.87 12.88 -12.00
N ALA A 211 -5.71 13.66 -10.94
CA ALA A 211 -4.63 14.65 -10.83
C ALA A 211 -3.30 14.04 -10.37
N GLY A 212 -3.34 12.87 -9.75
CA GLY A 212 -2.18 12.14 -9.27
C GLY A 212 -2.53 10.74 -8.78
N VAL A 213 -1.51 9.95 -8.44
CA VAL A 213 -1.66 8.54 -8.06
C VAL A 213 -0.93 8.21 -6.76
N GLU A 214 -1.48 7.27 -6.01
CA GLU A 214 -0.79 6.67 -4.85
C GLU A 214 -0.17 5.32 -5.23
N MET A 215 1.16 5.21 -5.09
CA MET A 215 1.95 4.02 -5.43
C MET A 215 2.61 3.39 -4.21
N THR A 216 1.96 3.35 -3.06
CA THR A 216 2.54 2.95 -1.76
C THR A 216 3.32 1.63 -1.82
N ARG A 217 2.71 0.55 -2.34
CA ARG A 217 3.37 -0.76 -2.41
C ARG A 217 4.52 -0.79 -3.41
N ALA A 218 4.45 0.00 -4.48
CA ALA A 218 5.55 0.11 -5.43
C ALA A 218 6.75 0.82 -4.79
N GLN A 219 6.53 1.85 -3.97
CA GLN A 219 7.58 2.54 -3.21
C GLN A 219 8.15 1.67 -2.06
N ILE A 220 7.36 0.76 -1.47
CA ILE A 220 7.89 -0.23 -0.53
C ILE A 220 8.80 -1.24 -1.24
N ALA A 221 8.47 -1.61 -2.48
CA ALA A 221 9.30 -2.51 -3.29
C ALA A 221 10.54 -1.80 -3.88
N ASP A 222 10.46 -0.49 -4.09
CA ASP A 222 11.57 0.33 -4.58
C ASP A 222 11.48 1.74 -3.99
N PRO A 223 12.23 2.06 -2.92
CA PRO A 223 12.20 3.38 -2.29
C PRO A 223 12.69 4.51 -3.22
N ASP A 224 13.48 4.18 -4.25
CA ASP A 224 13.97 5.13 -5.24
C ASP A 224 13.07 5.25 -6.49
N LEU A 225 11.87 4.69 -6.47
CA LEU A 225 10.96 4.64 -7.60
C LEU A 225 10.79 5.99 -8.29
N VAL A 226 10.48 7.04 -7.53
CA VAL A 226 10.26 8.39 -8.09
C VAL A 226 11.55 8.96 -8.67
N ASN A 227 12.69 8.81 -7.99
CA ASN A 227 13.99 9.26 -8.48
C ASN A 227 14.38 8.57 -9.80
N LYS A 228 14.11 7.26 -9.91
CA LYS A 228 14.34 6.50 -11.13
C LYS A 228 13.43 6.92 -12.27
N MET A 229 12.16 7.24 -11.98
CA MET A 229 11.24 7.80 -12.97
C MET A 229 11.74 9.15 -13.49
N LEU A 230 12.17 10.04 -12.61
CA LEU A 230 12.70 11.37 -12.98
C LEU A 230 14.01 11.28 -13.79
N ALA A 231 14.80 10.23 -13.57
CA ALA A 231 16.05 9.97 -14.29
C ALA A 231 15.86 9.17 -15.59
N ASP A 232 14.63 8.83 -15.98
CA ASP A 232 14.31 7.94 -17.11
C ASP A 232 14.91 6.51 -16.97
N ASP A 233 15.15 6.08 -15.75
CA ASP A 233 15.73 4.77 -15.39
C ASP A 233 14.64 3.74 -15.03
N VAL A 234 13.50 3.77 -15.70
CA VAL A 234 12.31 2.94 -15.38
C VAL A 234 12.62 1.45 -15.35
N ALA A 235 13.51 0.96 -16.21
CA ALA A 235 13.94 -0.43 -16.25
C ALA A 235 14.64 -0.91 -14.97
N LYS A 236 15.18 0.02 -14.16
CA LYS A 236 15.82 -0.27 -12.87
C LYS A 236 14.85 -0.29 -11.69
N ILE A 237 13.58 0.04 -11.89
CA ILE A 237 12.58 0.02 -10.83
C ILE A 237 12.25 -1.43 -10.48
N ARG A 238 12.46 -1.79 -9.22
CA ARG A 238 12.13 -3.12 -8.70
C ARG A 238 10.61 -3.28 -8.64
N PRO A 239 10.03 -4.29 -9.30
CA PRO A 239 8.57 -4.40 -9.42
C PRO A 239 7.93 -4.89 -8.13
N CYS A 240 6.84 -4.24 -7.72
CA CYS A 240 5.91 -4.79 -6.74
C CYS A 240 5.08 -5.90 -7.39
N ILE A 241 5.06 -7.09 -6.80
CA ILE A 241 4.30 -8.24 -7.30
C ILE A 241 2.89 -8.35 -6.70
N ARG A 242 2.43 -7.35 -6.00
CA ARG A 242 1.08 -7.26 -5.38
C ARG A 242 0.68 -8.44 -4.50
N CYS A 243 1.63 -9.10 -3.86
CA CYS A 243 1.40 -10.31 -3.08
C CYS A 243 0.76 -10.09 -1.70
N ASN A 244 0.77 -8.87 -1.17
CA ASN A 244 0.25 -8.51 0.16
C ASN A 244 0.76 -9.38 1.31
N GLN A 245 1.96 -9.95 1.22
CA GLN A 245 2.45 -10.91 2.23
C GLN A 245 3.08 -10.23 3.45
N THR A 246 4.09 -9.38 3.25
CA THR A 246 4.86 -8.80 4.35
C THR A 246 4.71 -7.28 4.48
N CYS A 247 4.15 -6.60 3.48
CA CYS A 247 3.83 -5.17 3.54
C CYS A 247 2.45 -4.89 4.17
N GLN A 248 1.66 -5.94 4.46
CA GLN A 248 0.41 -5.82 5.22
C GLN A 248 0.68 -6.06 6.70
N VAL A 249 0.50 -5.04 7.53
CA VAL A 249 0.56 -5.18 8.98
C VAL A 249 -0.52 -6.16 9.45
N ARG A 250 -0.11 -7.26 10.09
CA ARG A 250 -1.00 -8.30 10.60
C ARG A 250 -1.23 -8.19 12.09
N ASP A 251 -0.27 -7.63 12.81
CA ASP A 251 -0.34 -7.42 14.26
C ASP A 251 0.01 -5.96 14.56
N ALA A 252 -0.98 -5.18 14.99
CA ALA A 252 -0.81 -3.76 15.31
C ALA A 252 0.15 -3.53 16.50
N ARG A 253 0.43 -4.55 17.32
CA ARG A 253 1.43 -4.48 18.40
C ARG A 253 2.85 -4.49 17.88
N ASN A 254 3.05 -5.07 16.70
CA ASN A 254 4.34 -5.15 16.04
C ASN A 254 4.16 -4.79 14.55
N PRO A 255 3.98 -3.50 14.26
CA PRO A 255 3.60 -3.02 12.92
C PRO A 255 4.80 -2.98 11.97
N ILE A 256 5.53 -4.08 11.85
CA ILE A 256 6.64 -4.19 10.91
C ILE A 256 6.08 -4.29 9.49
N VAL A 257 6.55 -3.41 8.62
CA VAL A 257 6.32 -3.45 7.17
C VAL A 257 7.63 -3.84 6.50
N THR A 258 7.62 -4.96 5.78
CA THR A 258 8.74 -5.44 4.96
C THR A 258 8.26 -5.79 3.56
N CYS A 259 9.16 -6.20 2.67
CA CYS A 259 8.79 -6.61 1.33
C CYS A 259 9.42 -7.96 0.96
N VAL A 260 8.67 -8.83 0.29
CA VAL A 260 9.21 -10.13 -0.18
C VAL A 260 10.17 -9.99 -1.35
N VAL A 261 10.10 -8.86 -2.08
CA VAL A 261 10.97 -8.60 -3.25
C VAL A 261 12.08 -7.61 -2.96
N GLU A 262 11.98 -6.81 -1.89
CA GLU A 262 13.01 -5.84 -1.48
C GLU A 262 13.53 -6.21 -0.09
N PRO A 263 14.75 -6.79 -0.01
CA PRO A 263 15.27 -7.32 1.24
C PRO A 263 15.65 -6.26 2.29
N THR A 264 15.87 -5.00 1.87
CA THR A 264 16.24 -3.91 2.79
C THR A 264 15.04 -3.24 3.43
N SER A 265 13.85 -3.46 2.90
CA SER A 265 12.62 -2.81 3.35
C SER A 265 12.27 -3.20 4.78
N GLY A 266 12.12 -2.20 5.67
CA GLY A 266 11.85 -2.39 7.10
C GLY A 266 13.10 -2.65 7.95
N HIS A 267 14.30 -2.62 7.36
CA HIS A 267 15.58 -2.85 8.02
C HIS A 267 16.55 -1.67 7.88
N GLU A 268 16.09 -0.55 7.34
CA GLU A 268 16.91 0.60 6.94
C GLU A 268 17.73 1.22 8.08
N SER A 269 17.23 1.11 9.32
CA SER A 269 17.92 1.64 10.50
C SER A 269 18.95 0.68 11.11
N THR A 270 18.92 -0.60 10.76
CA THR A 270 19.73 -1.65 11.39
C THR A 270 20.74 -2.28 10.43
N ASP A 271 20.39 -2.36 9.17
CA ASP A 271 21.22 -2.98 8.16
C ASP A 271 22.35 -2.05 7.68
N PRO A 272 23.54 -2.60 7.38
CA PRO A 272 24.57 -1.83 6.71
C PRO A 272 24.13 -1.49 5.28
N ASN A 273 24.77 -0.50 4.68
CA ASN A 273 24.57 -0.25 3.25
C ASN A 273 24.95 -1.50 2.44
N TRP A 274 23.96 -2.20 1.91
CA TRP A 274 24.10 -3.48 1.20
C TRP A 274 24.95 -3.38 -0.07
N TYR A 275 25.07 -2.19 -0.63
CA TYR A 275 25.73 -1.96 -1.92
C TYR A 275 27.09 -1.26 -1.78
N THR A 276 27.64 -1.21 -0.56
CA THR A 276 28.99 -0.68 -0.36
C THR A 276 30.02 -1.52 -1.14
N GLN A 277 30.81 -0.86 -1.98
CA GLN A 277 31.87 -1.49 -2.76
C GLN A 277 32.93 -2.08 -1.83
N VAL A 278 33.39 -3.28 -2.14
CA VAL A 278 34.42 -3.99 -1.39
C VAL A 278 35.47 -4.57 -2.35
N ALA A 279 36.56 -5.13 -1.82
CA ALA A 279 37.55 -5.81 -2.63
C ALA A 279 36.91 -6.93 -3.47
N SER A 280 37.12 -6.89 -4.78
CA SER A 280 36.50 -7.82 -5.72
C SER A 280 36.93 -9.26 -5.47
N LYS A 281 35.95 -10.16 -5.49
CA LYS A 281 36.14 -11.61 -5.43
C LYS A 281 35.42 -12.27 -6.59
N LYS A 282 35.83 -13.49 -6.93
CA LYS A 282 35.07 -14.38 -7.81
C LYS A 282 34.01 -15.09 -6.97
N VAL A 283 32.74 -14.87 -7.30
CA VAL A 283 31.59 -15.47 -6.58
C VAL A 283 30.86 -16.41 -7.56
N ALA A 284 30.74 -17.67 -7.16
CA ALA A 284 29.88 -18.63 -7.86
C ALA A 284 28.56 -18.77 -7.10
N VAL A 285 27.44 -18.62 -7.80
CA VAL A 285 26.10 -18.85 -7.27
C VAL A 285 25.50 -20.09 -7.91
N VAL A 286 25.11 -21.06 -7.11
CA VAL A 286 24.54 -22.32 -7.59
C VAL A 286 23.03 -22.28 -7.42
N GLY A 287 22.31 -22.21 -8.55
CA GLY A 287 20.86 -22.02 -8.64
C GLY A 287 20.47 -20.59 -9.02
N ALA A 288 19.68 -20.45 -10.09
CA ALA A 288 19.17 -19.18 -10.61
C ALA A 288 17.70 -18.95 -10.23
N GLY A 289 17.25 -19.42 -9.07
CA GLY A 289 15.97 -19.04 -8.46
C GLY A 289 16.02 -17.64 -7.82
N PRO A 290 14.94 -17.16 -7.19
CA PRO A 290 14.90 -15.82 -6.58
C PRO A 290 16.07 -15.55 -5.63
N ALA A 291 16.40 -16.50 -4.76
CA ALA A 291 17.50 -16.36 -3.81
C ALA A 291 18.86 -16.24 -4.51
N GLY A 292 19.11 -17.06 -5.53
CA GLY A 292 20.36 -17.00 -6.28
C GLY A 292 20.50 -15.75 -7.14
N LEU A 293 19.42 -15.31 -7.76
CA LEU A 293 19.40 -14.07 -8.55
C LEU A 293 19.61 -12.85 -7.65
N GLU A 294 18.96 -12.78 -6.46
CA GLU A 294 19.17 -11.69 -5.51
C GLU A 294 20.60 -11.67 -4.94
N ALA A 295 21.15 -12.87 -4.62
CA ALA A 295 22.54 -13.00 -4.20
C ALA A 295 23.53 -12.54 -5.28
N ALA A 296 23.29 -12.91 -6.54
CA ALA A 296 24.09 -12.50 -7.69
C ALA A 296 24.01 -10.99 -7.93
N TYR A 297 22.81 -10.43 -7.90
CA TYR A 297 22.55 -9.00 -8.02
C TYR A 297 23.29 -8.20 -6.95
N THR A 298 23.12 -8.59 -5.69
CA THR A 298 23.78 -7.93 -4.55
C THR A 298 25.30 -8.03 -4.63
N ALA A 299 25.85 -9.21 -4.93
CA ALA A 299 27.29 -9.41 -5.07
C ALA A 299 27.87 -8.58 -6.22
N ALA A 300 27.22 -8.56 -7.39
CA ALA A 300 27.66 -7.76 -8.53
C ALA A 300 27.62 -6.25 -8.23
N ARG A 301 26.60 -5.76 -7.57
CA ARG A 301 26.51 -4.36 -7.12
C ARG A 301 27.61 -4.00 -6.13
N ARG A 302 28.12 -4.94 -5.37
CA ARG A 302 29.27 -4.76 -4.46
C ARG A 302 30.62 -4.83 -5.16
N GLY A 303 30.67 -5.04 -6.47
CA GLY A 303 31.88 -5.07 -7.27
C GLY A 303 32.55 -6.43 -7.40
N HIS A 304 31.85 -7.52 -7.08
CA HIS A 304 32.36 -8.87 -7.28
C HIS A 304 32.17 -9.34 -8.73
N LEU A 305 33.02 -10.28 -9.17
CA LEU A 305 32.87 -11.01 -10.42
C LEU A 305 31.95 -12.23 -10.17
N VAL A 306 30.74 -12.22 -10.73
CA VAL A 306 29.72 -13.20 -10.39
C VAL A 306 29.43 -14.12 -11.56
N GLU A 307 29.39 -15.42 -11.29
CA GLU A 307 28.94 -16.46 -12.22
C GLU A 307 27.82 -17.28 -11.58
N VAL A 308 26.73 -17.50 -12.31
CA VAL A 308 25.56 -18.24 -11.84
C VAL A 308 25.45 -19.54 -12.63
N TYR A 309 25.27 -20.65 -11.93
CA TYR A 309 25.14 -22.00 -12.48
C TYR A 309 23.73 -22.51 -12.23
N GLU A 310 23.01 -22.86 -13.28
CA GLU A 310 21.62 -23.31 -13.21
C GLU A 310 21.43 -24.61 -14.00
N GLN A 311 20.82 -25.61 -13.37
CA GLN A 311 20.59 -26.91 -14.02
C GLN A 311 19.54 -26.87 -15.14
N ARG A 312 18.60 -25.91 -15.08
CA ARG A 312 17.59 -25.68 -16.12
C ARG A 312 18.17 -24.79 -17.23
N ASN A 313 17.43 -24.68 -18.33
CA ASN A 313 17.80 -23.83 -19.46
C ASN A 313 17.35 -22.38 -19.32
N ALA A 314 16.82 -21.99 -18.14
CA ALA A 314 16.35 -20.63 -17.86
C ALA A 314 16.42 -20.29 -16.37
N ALA A 315 16.59 -19.02 -16.06
CA ALA A 315 16.54 -18.49 -14.71
C ALA A 315 15.09 -18.40 -14.18
N GLY A 316 14.96 -18.21 -12.85
CA GLY A 316 13.69 -17.94 -12.16
C GLY A 316 13.21 -19.04 -11.22
N GLY A 317 13.74 -20.26 -11.38
CA GLY A 317 13.35 -21.39 -10.50
C GLY A 317 11.85 -21.65 -10.52
N VAL A 318 11.28 -22.00 -9.36
CA VAL A 318 9.82 -22.25 -9.21
C VAL A 318 9.03 -20.94 -9.33
N ALA A 319 9.59 -19.82 -8.91
CA ALA A 319 8.90 -18.53 -8.94
C ALA A 319 8.56 -18.03 -10.35
N ALA A 320 9.29 -18.49 -11.37
CA ALA A 320 8.98 -18.19 -12.77
C ALA A 320 7.59 -18.70 -13.22
N PHE A 321 7.05 -19.70 -12.52
CA PHE A 321 5.77 -20.37 -12.84
C PHE A 321 4.70 -20.13 -11.76
N ALA A 322 5.03 -19.43 -10.68
CA ALA A 322 4.16 -19.26 -9.52
C ALA A 322 3.60 -17.82 -9.45
N GLY A 323 2.35 -17.64 -9.90
CA GLY A 323 1.63 -16.39 -9.78
C GLY A 323 2.43 -15.18 -10.29
N PRO A 324 2.50 -14.09 -9.52
CA PRO A 324 3.17 -12.84 -9.94
C PRO A 324 4.71 -12.89 -9.83
N GLY A 325 5.29 -14.01 -9.36
CA GLY A 325 6.73 -14.16 -9.15
C GLY A 325 7.54 -14.07 -10.45
N GLY A 326 6.95 -14.43 -11.58
CA GLY A 326 7.60 -14.41 -12.90
C GLY A 326 8.15 -13.04 -13.29
N THR A 327 7.38 -11.99 -13.08
CA THR A 327 7.79 -10.61 -13.37
C THR A 327 9.02 -10.20 -12.56
N PHE A 328 9.04 -10.54 -11.27
CA PHE A 328 10.16 -10.21 -10.39
C PHE A 328 11.45 -10.96 -10.76
N VAL A 329 11.38 -12.27 -10.98
CA VAL A 329 12.59 -13.04 -11.33
C VAL A 329 13.12 -12.68 -12.71
N HIS A 330 12.26 -12.32 -13.65
CA HIS A 330 12.68 -11.79 -14.95
C HIS A 330 13.43 -10.46 -14.78
N TRP A 331 12.88 -9.54 -14.02
CA TRP A 331 13.54 -8.27 -13.69
C TRP A 331 14.91 -8.50 -13.03
N LEU A 332 15.01 -9.36 -12.01
CA LEU A 332 16.29 -9.68 -11.35
C LEU A 332 17.31 -10.25 -12.34
N TYR A 333 16.88 -11.12 -13.23
CA TYR A 333 17.75 -11.68 -14.26
C TYR A 333 18.31 -10.59 -15.18
N GLU A 334 17.46 -9.70 -15.67
CA GLU A 334 17.86 -8.56 -16.52
C GLU A 334 18.83 -7.62 -15.79
N GLN A 335 18.58 -7.34 -14.51
CA GLN A 335 19.49 -6.53 -13.70
C GLN A 335 20.86 -7.22 -13.51
N CYS A 336 20.89 -8.53 -13.29
CA CYS A 336 22.13 -9.30 -13.22
C CYS A 336 22.90 -9.23 -14.55
N VAL A 337 22.22 -9.41 -15.67
CA VAL A 337 22.83 -9.29 -17.00
C VAL A 337 23.42 -7.90 -17.22
N ALA A 338 22.68 -6.85 -16.89
CA ALA A 338 23.14 -5.46 -17.00
C ALA A 338 24.39 -5.16 -16.14
N LEU A 339 24.55 -5.87 -15.01
CA LEU A 339 25.73 -5.78 -14.13
C LEU A 339 26.89 -6.69 -14.56
N GLY A 340 26.78 -7.41 -15.67
CA GLY A 340 27.82 -8.29 -16.20
C GLY A 340 27.92 -9.65 -15.52
N VAL A 341 26.88 -10.10 -14.81
CA VAL A 341 26.80 -11.46 -14.27
C VAL A 341 26.75 -12.46 -15.41
N ARG A 342 27.59 -13.51 -15.33
CA ARG A 342 27.62 -14.59 -16.33
C ARG A 342 26.74 -15.76 -15.89
N PHE A 343 25.91 -16.27 -16.80
CA PHE A 343 25.02 -17.39 -16.56
C PHE A 343 25.45 -18.63 -17.32
N HIS A 344 25.48 -19.77 -16.63
CA HIS A 344 25.77 -21.09 -17.18
C HIS A 344 24.51 -21.97 -16.99
N PHE A 345 23.67 -22.02 -18.04
CA PHE A 345 22.45 -22.82 -18.04
C PHE A 345 22.71 -24.27 -18.46
N GLY A 346 21.88 -25.20 -18.01
CA GLY A 346 22.00 -26.63 -18.26
C GLY A 346 23.15 -27.28 -17.48
N VAL A 347 23.70 -26.62 -16.47
CA VAL A 347 24.83 -27.08 -15.68
C VAL A 347 24.37 -27.51 -14.28
N SER A 348 24.53 -28.80 -13.98
CA SER A 348 24.34 -29.34 -12.65
C SER A 348 25.65 -29.29 -11.88
N VAL A 349 25.63 -28.64 -10.71
CA VAL A 349 26.79 -28.53 -9.83
C VAL A 349 26.61 -29.47 -8.65
N ASP A 350 27.64 -30.26 -8.34
CA ASP A 350 27.73 -31.14 -7.17
C ASP A 350 28.96 -30.82 -6.31
N GLU A 351 29.17 -31.56 -5.25
CA GLU A 351 30.28 -31.35 -4.29
C GLU A 351 31.67 -31.54 -4.93
N THR A 352 31.76 -32.21 -6.07
CA THR A 352 33.03 -32.49 -6.78
C THR A 352 33.34 -31.44 -7.84
N THR A 353 32.41 -30.56 -8.17
CA THR A 353 32.52 -29.57 -9.22
C THR A 353 33.41 -28.42 -8.77
N ASN A 354 34.57 -28.27 -9.40
CA ASN A 354 35.44 -27.13 -9.16
C ASN A 354 35.00 -25.92 -9.99
N LEU A 355 34.49 -24.88 -9.29
CA LEU A 355 33.98 -23.65 -9.90
C LEU A 355 35.05 -22.55 -10.03
N GLY A 356 36.25 -22.77 -9.49
CA GLY A 356 37.36 -21.78 -9.56
C GLY A 356 37.00 -20.41 -8.90
N ALA A 357 36.10 -20.40 -7.92
CA ALA A 357 35.60 -19.23 -7.25
C ALA A 357 36.21 -19.08 -5.84
N ASP A 358 36.34 -17.82 -5.39
CA ASP A 358 36.74 -17.51 -4.01
C ASP A 358 35.64 -17.78 -3.00
N VAL A 359 34.36 -17.67 -3.43
CA VAL A 359 33.16 -17.89 -2.62
C VAL A 359 32.13 -18.63 -3.46
N VAL A 360 31.50 -19.63 -2.85
CA VAL A 360 30.38 -20.35 -3.45
C VAL A 360 29.11 -20.13 -2.60
N LEU A 361 28.05 -19.64 -3.22
CA LEU A 361 26.73 -19.46 -2.60
C LEU A 361 25.78 -20.53 -3.11
N GLN A 362 25.30 -21.40 -2.21
CA GLN A 362 24.36 -22.46 -2.56
C GLN A 362 22.92 -21.96 -2.44
N CYS A 363 22.23 -21.84 -3.58
CA CYS A 363 20.86 -21.32 -3.72
C CYS A 363 19.96 -22.30 -4.50
N THR A 364 20.15 -23.60 -4.29
CA THR A 364 19.52 -24.68 -5.07
C THR A 364 18.02 -24.88 -4.81
N GLY A 365 17.44 -24.13 -3.85
CA GLY A 365 16.03 -24.21 -3.51
C GLY A 365 15.67 -25.47 -2.72
N SER A 366 14.38 -25.80 -2.74
CA SER A 366 13.84 -27.01 -2.09
C SER A 366 13.25 -27.97 -3.10
N ARG A 367 13.22 -29.25 -2.77
CA ARG A 367 12.42 -30.25 -3.47
C ARG A 367 11.15 -30.51 -2.70
N PRO A 368 10.00 -30.78 -3.36
CA PRO A 368 8.82 -31.25 -2.67
C PRO A 368 9.19 -32.50 -1.86
N GLY A 369 8.91 -32.49 -0.56
CA GLY A 369 9.04 -33.68 0.25
C GLY A 369 8.13 -34.77 -0.31
N VAL A 370 8.62 -36.00 -0.39
CA VAL A 370 7.75 -37.15 -0.60
C VAL A 370 7.06 -37.39 0.74
N PRO A 371 5.70 -37.42 0.81
CA PRO A 371 4.97 -37.63 2.05
C PRO A 371 5.28 -38.99 2.66
#